data_4bc2b4c81ca9f9104e8b1ca07b718bfa
#
_entry.id   4bc2b4c81ca9f9104e8b1ca07b718bfa
#
_cell.length_a   1.000
_cell.length_b   1.000
_cell.length_c   1.000
_cell.angle_alpha   90.00
_cell.angle_beta   90.00
_cell.angle_gamma   90.00
#
_symmetry.space_group_name_H-M   'P 1'
#
loop_
_entity.id
_entity.type
_entity.pdbx_description
1 polymer ?
#
loop_
_entity_poly.entity_id
_entity_poly.type
_entity_poly.pdbx_seq_one_letter_code
_entity_poly.pdbx_strand_id
1 'polypeptide(L)'
;YSHAMKRTIPVEIMPAKTPGNPRIVMALDGYGTNNKNNGFIFGGDLHGHLANYDVTLVAPISGDYAAGTYYTDYASPLDNGKTIRWETFLVQELPHYLSQYFRVPVRPHSTALVGLSMGSVGIMNLAQRFPERYSAVDSMSGFYTLSAPAQASSLAMGSALMGYRPRAMWGAWPSSQWKAHDPALNIRRYTMPVRVSCGSGKTLTGVEPSPFAVTAEVASHSNTVVFKKLVEHSSNRSHFTFRIAEKGAHNWAFWFDDLYRRGGYVFLLRHLGLIR
;
A
#
# COMPACT_ATOMS: atom_id res chain seq x y z
N TYR A 1 -0.37 18.66 -11.11
CA TYR A 1 -1.68 19.01 -10.53
C TYR A 1 -2.66 17.87 -10.74
N SER A 2 -3.36 17.44 -9.67
CA SER A 2 -4.43 16.45 -9.75
C SER A 2 -5.79 17.15 -9.86
N HIS A 3 -6.52 16.91 -10.94
CA HIS A 3 -7.86 17.43 -11.13
C HIS A 3 -8.88 16.77 -10.18
N ALA A 4 -8.72 15.45 -9.96
CA ALA A 4 -9.56 14.69 -9.04
C ALA A 4 -9.41 15.17 -7.58
N MET A 5 -8.19 15.52 -7.18
CA MET A 5 -7.89 15.99 -5.81
C MET A 5 -7.91 17.51 -5.68
N LYS A 6 -8.04 18.24 -6.79
CA LYS A 6 -8.04 19.72 -6.88
C LYS A 6 -6.81 20.36 -6.21
N ARG A 7 -5.65 19.74 -6.36
CA ARG A 7 -4.37 20.21 -5.77
C ARG A 7 -3.16 19.54 -6.40
N THR A 8 -1.97 20.09 -6.16
CA THR A 8 -0.71 19.47 -6.52
C THR A 8 -0.40 18.32 -5.56
N ILE A 9 -0.05 17.16 -6.11
CA ILE A 9 0.43 15.99 -5.38
C ILE A 9 1.87 15.75 -5.79
N PRO A 10 2.84 15.83 -4.88
CA PRO A 10 4.22 15.52 -5.20
C PRO A 10 4.38 14.00 -5.38
N VAL A 11 5.18 13.61 -6.38
CA VAL A 11 5.51 12.22 -6.67
C VAL A 11 6.99 12.13 -6.98
N GLU A 12 7.72 11.28 -6.27
CA GLU A 12 9.09 10.95 -6.61
C GLU A 12 9.08 9.91 -7.73
N ILE A 13 9.81 10.20 -8.83
CA ILE A 13 9.83 9.34 -10.01
C ILE A 13 11.30 9.11 -10.41
N MET A 14 11.71 7.85 -10.48
CA MET A 14 12.93 7.42 -11.18
C MET A 14 12.50 6.74 -12.49
N PRO A 15 12.75 7.34 -13.64
CA PRO A 15 12.39 6.72 -14.92
C PRO A 15 13.21 5.46 -15.18
N ALA A 16 12.64 4.51 -15.91
CA ALA A 16 13.35 3.37 -16.45
C ALA A 16 14.46 3.82 -17.42
N LYS A 17 15.51 2.99 -17.58
CA LYS A 17 16.64 3.29 -18.47
C LYS A 17 16.21 3.30 -19.94
N THR A 18 15.29 2.42 -20.30
CA THR A 18 14.79 2.30 -21.68
C THR A 18 13.47 3.08 -21.81
N PRO A 19 13.42 4.12 -22.66
CA PRO A 19 12.17 4.81 -22.95
C PRO A 19 11.12 3.84 -23.50
N GLY A 20 9.90 3.92 -22.99
CA GLY A 20 8.82 3.00 -23.39
C GLY A 20 8.77 1.71 -22.59
N ASN A 21 9.65 1.50 -21.61
CA ASN A 21 9.55 0.36 -20.72
C ASN A 21 8.31 0.50 -19.82
N PRO A 22 7.36 -0.48 -19.83
CA PRO A 22 6.12 -0.39 -19.06
C PRO A 22 6.27 -0.77 -17.58
N ARG A 23 7.42 -1.30 -17.17
CA ARG A 23 7.59 -1.84 -15.81
C ARG A 23 7.65 -0.74 -14.77
N ILE A 24 6.81 -0.87 -13.76
CA ILE A 24 6.70 0.09 -12.65
C ILE A 24 6.80 -0.64 -11.31
N VAL A 25 7.57 -0.08 -10.38
CA VAL A 25 7.40 -0.33 -8.94
C VAL A 25 6.71 0.90 -8.36
N MET A 26 5.53 0.74 -7.78
CA MET A 26 4.81 1.79 -7.08
C MET A 26 4.86 1.54 -5.57
N ALA A 27 5.37 2.52 -4.82
CA ALA A 27 5.57 2.43 -3.37
C ALA A 27 4.61 3.37 -2.62
N LEU A 28 3.74 2.82 -1.78
CA LEU A 28 2.79 3.57 -0.97
C LEU A 28 3.15 3.54 0.51
N ASP A 29 3.40 4.72 1.06
CA ASP A 29 3.78 4.93 2.46
C ASP A 29 2.68 4.59 3.46
N GLY A 30 3.11 4.42 4.71
CA GLY A 30 2.26 4.36 5.88
C GLY A 30 1.68 5.71 6.29
N TYR A 31 1.04 5.67 7.46
CA TYR A 31 0.50 6.84 8.12
C TYR A 31 1.60 7.68 8.77
N GLY A 32 1.44 9.01 8.77
CA GLY A 32 2.34 9.91 9.48
C GLY A 32 3.69 10.16 8.82
N THR A 33 3.80 9.92 7.51
CA THR A 33 4.99 10.29 6.73
C THR A 33 5.06 11.81 6.53
N ASN A 34 6.26 12.32 6.28
CA ASN A 34 6.46 13.76 6.09
C ASN A 34 5.99 14.22 4.69
N ASN A 35 5.92 15.56 4.51
CA ASN A 35 5.47 16.18 3.25
C ASN A 35 6.57 16.34 2.21
N LYS A 36 7.77 15.86 2.47
CA LYS A 36 8.95 16.12 1.62
C LYS A 36 9.39 14.91 0.82
N ASN A 37 9.29 13.71 1.42
CA ASN A 37 9.84 12.50 0.84
C ASN A 37 8.94 11.30 1.11
N ASN A 38 8.96 10.33 0.19
CA ASN A 38 8.42 9.00 0.44
C ASN A 38 9.41 8.19 1.28
N GLY A 39 8.95 7.51 2.33
CA GLY A 39 9.81 6.80 3.27
C GLY A 39 10.56 5.62 2.67
N PHE A 40 10.02 4.97 1.65
CA PHE A 40 10.73 3.91 0.92
C PHE A 40 11.97 4.44 0.21
N ILE A 41 11.98 5.72 -0.19
CA ILE A 41 13.13 6.36 -0.84
C ILE A 41 14.05 6.97 0.22
N PHE A 42 13.51 7.81 1.10
CA PHE A 42 14.31 8.59 2.05
C PHE A 42 15.03 7.70 3.09
N GLY A 43 14.35 6.72 3.67
CA GLY A 43 14.93 5.84 4.69
C GLY A 43 15.38 4.49 4.15
N GLY A 44 14.77 4.01 3.08
CA GLY A 44 14.97 2.67 2.52
C GLY A 44 15.83 2.61 1.27
N ASP A 45 16.19 3.74 0.73
CA ASP A 45 16.98 3.83 -0.52
C ASP A 45 16.46 2.92 -1.65
N LEU A 46 15.12 2.82 -1.77
CA LEU A 46 14.52 2.01 -2.83
C LEU A 46 14.96 2.47 -4.22
N HIS A 47 15.25 3.77 -4.36
CA HIS A 47 15.84 4.35 -5.56
C HIS A 47 17.20 3.72 -5.87
N GLY A 48 18.15 3.71 -4.93
CA GLY A 48 19.47 3.11 -5.11
C GLY A 48 19.40 1.59 -5.37
N HIS A 49 18.53 0.88 -4.67
CA HIS A 49 18.30 -0.55 -4.90
C HIS A 49 17.78 -0.84 -6.32
N LEU A 50 16.89 -0.01 -6.86
CA LEU A 50 16.31 -0.18 -8.19
C LEU A 50 17.16 0.40 -9.32
N ALA A 51 18.18 1.23 -9.03
CA ALA A 51 18.99 1.96 -10.02
C ALA A 51 19.66 1.05 -11.06
N ASN A 52 19.96 -0.21 -10.73
CA ASN A 52 20.57 -1.16 -11.65
C ASN A 52 19.58 -1.88 -12.56
N TYR A 53 18.28 -1.76 -12.31
CA TYR A 53 17.22 -2.42 -13.09
C TYR A 53 16.57 -1.44 -14.07
N ASP A 54 16.03 -1.99 -15.15
CA ASP A 54 15.28 -1.21 -16.14
C ASP A 54 13.79 -1.19 -15.74
N VAL A 55 13.47 -0.31 -14.79
CA VAL A 55 12.16 -0.17 -14.19
C VAL A 55 11.91 1.27 -13.76
N THR A 56 10.68 1.76 -13.87
CA THR A 56 10.28 3.05 -13.33
C THR A 56 9.86 2.89 -11.87
N LEU A 57 10.48 3.66 -10.97
CA LEU A 57 9.98 3.79 -9.60
C LEU A 57 9.01 4.96 -9.53
N VAL A 58 7.87 4.75 -8.88
CA VAL A 58 6.84 5.77 -8.65
C VAL A 58 6.47 5.75 -7.16
N ALA A 59 6.76 6.83 -6.48
CA ALA A 59 6.53 6.94 -5.04
C ALA A 59 5.81 8.27 -4.71
N PRO A 60 4.46 8.26 -4.66
CA PRO A 60 3.71 9.43 -4.24
C PRO A 60 4.07 9.82 -2.81
N ILE A 61 4.26 11.12 -2.58
CA ILE A 61 4.50 11.66 -1.25
C ILE A 61 3.16 11.88 -0.58
N SER A 62 2.85 11.02 0.38
CA SER A 62 1.56 11.02 1.04
C SER A 62 1.39 12.21 1.99
N GLY A 63 2.36 12.44 2.86
CA GLY A 63 2.39 13.54 3.80
C GLY A 63 1.04 13.86 4.44
N ASP A 64 0.73 15.14 4.62
CA ASP A 64 -0.56 15.61 5.12
C ASP A 64 -1.72 15.31 4.15
N TYR A 65 -1.42 14.94 2.92
CA TYR A 65 -2.43 14.70 1.89
C TYR A 65 -2.99 13.28 1.90
N ALA A 66 -2.28 12.32 2.49
CA ALA A 66 -2.74 10.94 2.58
C ALA A 66 -2.88 10.44 4.01
N ALA A 67 -2.50 11.25 5.02
CA ALA A 67 -2.65 10.86 6.40
C ALA A 67 -4.10 10.41 6.69
N GLY A 68 -4.28 9.14 7.04
CA GLY A 68 -5.60 8.56 7.31
C GLY A 68 -6.52 8.34 6.11
N THR A 69 -6.06 8.54 4.86
CA THR A 69 -6.92 8.41 3.65
C THR A 69 -6.94 7.01 3.05
N TYR A 70 -6.03 6.13 3.47
CA TYR A 70 -5.90 4.75 2.98
C TYR A 70 -5.82 4.64 1.45
N TYR A 71 -5.36 5.70 0.77
CA TYR A 71 -5.23 5.79 -0.69
C TYR A 71 -6.52 5.44 -1.46
N THR A 72 -7.67 5.79 -0.90
CA THR A 72 -8.99 5.52 -1.48
C THR A 72 -9.70 6.81 -1.91
N ASP A 73 -10.74 6.65 -2.70
CA ASP A 73 -11.66 7.74 -3.02
C ASP A 73 -12.71 7.88 -1.92
N TYR A 74 -12.89 9.10 -1.43
CA TYR A 74 -13.93 9.40 -0.45
C TYR A 74 -15.27 9.63 -1.13
N ALA A 75 -16.32 9.14 -0.50
CA ALA A 75 -17.69 9.31 -0.95
C ALA A 75 -18.15 10.78 -0.89
N SER A 76 -17.59 11.56 0.03
CA SER A 76 -17.88 12.99 0.17
C SER A 76 -16.62 13.80 0.51
N PRO A 77 -16.58 15.10 0.18
CA PRO A 77 -15.50 15.99 0.63
C PRO A 77 -15.41 16.04 2.16
N LEU A 78 -14.24 16.42 2.65
CA LEU A 78 -14.01 16.71 4.06
C LEU A 78 -14.69 18.02 4.48
N ASP A 79 -14.79 18.28 5.79
CA ASP A 79 -15.41 19.49 6.35
C ASP A 79 -14.77 20.80 5.89
N ASN A 80 -13.46 20.74 5.59
CA ASN A 80 -12.69 21.86 5.06
C ASN A 80 -12.79 21.99 3.53
N GLY A 81 -13.71 21.26 2.88
CA GLY A 81 -13.91 21.26 1.43
C GLY A 81 -12.88 20.46 0.63
N LYS A 82 -11.87 19.87 1.26
CA LYS A 82 -10.85 19.05 0.55
C LYS A 82 -11.48 17.80 -0.04
N THR A 83 -11.19 17.56 -1.30
CA THR A 83 -11.60 16.35 -2.02
C THR A 83 -10.51 15.32 -1.92
N ILE A 84 -10.85 14.10 -1.51
CA ILE A 84 -9.94 12.95 -1.39
C ILE A 84 -10.30 11.95 -2.49
N ARG A 85 -9.41 11.80 -3.48
CA ARG A 85 -9.59 10.95 -4.66
C ARG A 85 -8.29 10.24 -5.01
N TRP A 86 -7.71 9.58 -4.01
CA TRP A 86 -6.41 8.91 -4.19
C TRP A 86 -6.48 7.74 -5.17
N GLU A 87 -7.55 6.95 -5.15
CA GLU A 87 -7.71 5.85 -6.10
C GLU A 87 -7.78 6.37 -7.54
N THR A 88 -8.62 7.39 -7.80
CA THR A 88 -8.70 8.04 -9.11
C THR A 88 -7.34 8.60 -9.54
N PHE A 89 -6.62 9.27 -8.63
CA PHE A 89 -5.29 9.80 -8.93
C PHE A 89 -4.32 8.69 -9.33
N LEU A 90 -4.21 7.63 -8.53
CA LEU A 90 -3.23 6.55 -8.72
C LEU A 90 -3.54 5.66 -9.94
N VAL A 91 -4.83 5.50 -10.27
CA VAL A 91 -5.26 4.57 -11.31
C VAL A 91 -5.49 5.26 -12.65
N GLN A 92 -5.85 6.54 -12.67
CA GLN A 92 -6.19 7.26 -13.90
C GLN A 92 -5.21 8.39 -14.20
N GLU A 93 -5.07 9.37 -13.29
CA GLU A 93 -4.30 10.58 -13.58
C GLU A 93 -2.79 10.32 -13.63
N LEU A 94 -2.25 9.63 -12.64
CA LEU A 94 -0.80 9.37 -12.55
C LEU A 94 -0.29 8.48 -13.71
N PRO A 95 -0.96 7.37 -14.10
CA PRO A 95 -0.54 6.61 -15.28
C PRO A 95 -0.60 7.41 -16.58
N HIS A 96 -1.62 8.27 -16.75
CA HIS A 96 -1.69 9.17 -17.91
C HIS A 96 -0.51 10.14 -17.93
N TYR A 97 -0.20 10.76 -16.78
CA TYR A 97 0.94 11.64 -16.62
C TYR A 97 2.27 10.94 -16.94
N LEU A 98 2.47 9.72 -16.41
CA LEU A 98 3.67 8.92 -16.68
C LEU A 98 3.80 8.59 -18.18
N SER A 99 2.70 8.25 -18.83
CA SER A 99 2.69 7.98 -20.27
C SER A 99 3.06 9.21 -21.09
N GLN A 100 2.50 10.36 -20.74
CA GLN A 100 2.69 11.62 -21.47
C GLN A 100 4.09 12.21 -21.30
N TYR A 101 4.59 12.25 -20.07
CA TYR A 101 5.82 12.98 -19.73
C TYR A 101 7.06 12.10 -19.56
N PHE A 102 6.88 10.83 -19.22
CA PHE A 102 7.97 9.88 -18.98
C PHE A 102 8.01 8.73 -20.00
N ARG A 103 7.08 8.74 -20.98
CA ARG A 103 6.94 7.68 -22.00
C ARG A 103 6.77 6.27 -21.42
N VAL A 104 6.18 6.16 -20.24
CA VAL A 104 5.85 4.89 -19.60
C VAL A 104 4.45 4.46 -20.05
N PRO A 105 4.32 3.47 -20.93
CA PRO A 105 3.01 3.08 -21.45
C PRO A 105 2.20 2.33 -20.39
N VAL A 106 0.90 2.57 -20.37
CA VAL A 106 -0.02 1.77 -19.54
C VAL A 106 -0.19 0.40 -20.17
N ARG A 107 0.23 -0.65 -19.47
CA ARG A 107 0.12 -2.04 -19.90
C ARG A 107 -0.47 -2.90 -18.79
N PRO A 108 -1.23 -3.94 -19.14
CA PRO A 108 -1.68 -4.93 -18.17
C PRO A 108 -0.50 -5.58 -17.47
N HIS A 109 -0.66 -5.88 -16.18
CA HIS A 109 0.31 -6.59 -15.35
C HIS A 109 1.75 -6.05 -15.39
N SER A 110 1.90 -4.73 -15.53
CA SER A 110 3.22 -4.08 -15.64
C SER A 110 3.64 -3.33 -14.39
N THR A 111 2.78 -3.22 -13.39
CA THR A 111 3.07 -2.51 -12.12
C THR A 111 3.09 -3.48 -10.95
N ALA A 112 4.21 -3.54 -10.24
CA ALA A 112 4.31 -4.17 -8.93
C ALA A 112 4.06 -3.13 -7.84
N LEU A 113 3.27 -3.51 -6.84
CA LEU A 113 2.91 -2.66 -5.71
C LEU A 113 3.68 -3.07 -4.47
N VAL A 114 4.23 -2.09 -3.75
CA VAL A 114 4.78 -2.27 -2.41
C VAL A 114 4.18 -1.24 -1.47
N GLY A 115 3.79 -1.67 -0.29
CA GLY A 115 3.20 -0.77 0.69
C GLY A 115 3.27 -1.29 2.11
N LEU A 116 3.24 -0.38 3.06
CA LEU A 116 3.27 -0.69 4.48
C LEU A 116 2.14 0.00 5.24
N SER A 117 1.65 -0.63 6.31
CA SER A 117 0.64 -0.03 7.18
C SER A 117 -0.59 0.48 6.40
N MET A 118 -0.87 1.78 6.42
CA MET A 118 -1.91 2.43 5.61
C MET A 118 -1.70 2.20 4.10
N GLY A 119 -0.45 2.29 3.62
CA GLY A 119 -0.10 2.02 2.23
C GLY A 119 -0.38 0.58 1.83
N SER A 120 -0.18 -0.38 2.76
CA SER A 120 -0.55 -1.78 2.57
C SER A 120 -2.06 -1.93 2.31
N VAL A 121 -2.91 -1.24 3.08
CA VAL A 121 -4.36 -1.22 2.81
C VAL A 121 -4.65 -0.65 1.43
N GLY A 122 -3.98 0.45 1.07
CA GLY A 122 -4.12 1.09 -0.24
C GLY A 122 -3.80 0.17 -1.40
N ILE A 123 -2.61 -0.47 -1.39
CA ILE A 123 -2.20 -1.37 -2.48
C ILE A 123 -3.09 -2.61 -2.57
N MET A 124 -3.55 -3.15 -1.44
CA MET A 124 -4.48 -4.28 -1.45
C MET A 124 -5.82 -3.88 -2.06
N ASN A 125 -6.34 -2.68 -1.75
CA ASN A 125 -7.55 -2.17 -2.38
C ASN A 125 -7.37 -1.93 -3.88
N LEU A 126 -6.28 -1.32 -4.31
CA LEU A 126 -5.97 -1.13 -5.73
C LEU A 126 -5.92 -2.47 -6.46
N ALA A 127 -5.22 -3.46 -5.91
CA ALA A 127 -5.04 -4.77 -6.53
C ALA A 127 -6.34 -5.54 -6.70
N GLN A 128 -7.23 -5.54 -5.71
CA GLN A 128 -8.52 -6.24 -5.82
C GLN A 128 -9.52 -5.54 -6.73
N ARG A 129 -9.40 -4.22 -6.89
CA ARG A 129 -10.33 -3.41 -7.68
C ARG A 129 -9.90 -3.27 -9.15
N PHE A 130 -8.60 -3.36 -9.42
CA PHE A 130 -7.99 -3.22 -10.75
C PHE A 130 -6.95 -4.32 -11.01
N PRO A 131 -7.33 -5.61 -10.86
CA PRO A 131 -6.38 -6.72 -10.87
C PRO A 131 -5.59 -6.84 -12.16
N GLU A 132 -6.14 -6.39 -13.28
CA GLU A 132 -5.51 -6.44 -14.60
C GLU A 132 -4.28 -5.53 -14.73
N ARG A 133 -4.09 -4.58 -13.81
CA ARG A 133 -2.99 -3.61 -13.87
C ARG A 133 -1.70 -4.12 -13.22
N TYR A 134 -1.85 -4.99 -12.24
CA TYR A 134 -0.75 -5.29 -11.31
C TYR A 134 -0.15 -6.66 -11.55
N SER A 135 1.20 -6.70 -11.52
CA SER A 135 1.98 -7.94 -11.66
C SER A 135 2.21 -8.64 -10.33
N ALA A 136 2.30 -7.89 -9.24
CA ALA A 136 2.53 -8.42 -7.90
C ALA A 136 2.17 -7.37 -6.83
N VAL A 137 1.95 -7.84 -5.60
CA VAL A 137 1.67 -7.02 -4.42
C VAL A 137 2.52 -7.48 -3.24
N ASP A 138 3.35 -6.60 -2.67
CA ASP A 138 4.09 -6.84 -1.42
C ASP A 138 3.53 -5.95 -0.31
N SER A 139 2.75 -6.54 0.57
CA SER A 139 1.94 -5.88 1.59
C SER A 139 2.52 -6.14 2.98
N MET A 140 3.06 -5.10 3.62
CA MET A 140 3.74 -5.18 4.91
C MET A 140 2.92 -4.54 6.03
N SER A 141 2.74 -5.26 7.14
CA SER A 141 2.08 -4.78 8.37
C SER A 141 0.73 -4.09 8.12
N GLY A 142 -0.09 -4.67 7.25
CA GLY A 142 -1.39 -4.11 6.87
C GLY A 142 -2.56 -4.57 7.74
N PHE A 143 -3.74 -4.11 7.32
CA PHE A 143 -5.03 -4.51 7.88
C PHE A 143 -5.95 -4.98 6.76
N TYR A 144 -6.53 -6.16 6.88
CA TYR A 144 -7.16 -6.85 5.75
C TYR A 144 -8.64 -7.21 6.00
N THR A 145 -9.16 -7.04 7.22
CA THR A 145 -10.56 -7.32 7.59
C THR A 145 -11.28 -6.01 7.94
N LEU A 146 -11.30 -5.07 7.00
CA LEU A 146 -11.65 -3.66 7.23
C LEU A 146 -13.10 -3.46 7.66
N SER A 147 -14.01 -4.32 7.20
CA SER A 147 -15.44 -4.25 7.53
C SER A 147 -15.80 -5.02 8.80
N ALA A 148 -14.86 -5.72 9.45
CA ALA A 148 -15.10 -6.29 10.77
C ALA A 148 -15.34 -5.18 11.80
N PRO A 149 -16.30 -5.33 12.75
CA PRO A 149 -16.71 -4.24 13.65
C PRO A 149 -15.56 -3.57 14.40
N ALA A 150 -14.66 -4.34 14.98
CA ALA A 150 -13.51 -3.81 15.73
C ALA A 150 -12.56 -3.04 14.82
N GLN A 151 -12.28 -3.55 13.62
CA GLN A 151 -11.38 -2.91 12.67
C GLN A 151 -12.01 -1.64 12.08
N ALA A 152 -13.31 -1.69 11.74
CA ALA A 152 -14.05 -0.52 11.26
C ALA A 152 -14.06 0.60 12.31
N SER A 153 -14.24 0.25 13.59
CA SER A 153 -14.15 1.22 14.70
C SER A 153 -12.76 1.82 14.85
N SER A 154 -11.70 1.02 14.73
CA SER A 154 -10.31 1.49 14.79
C SER A 154 -9.97 2.43 13.64
N LEU A 155 -10.41 2.10 12.42
CA LEU A 155 -10.27 2.96 11.23
C LEU A 155 -11.03 4.28 11.41
N ALA A 156 -12.26 4.21 11.91
CA ALA A 156 -13.09 5.38 12.15
C ALA A 156 -12.45 6.32 13.20
N MET A 157 -11.93 5.75 14.28
CA MET A 157 -11.24 6.50 15.33
C MET A 157 -9.95 7.13 14.79
N GLY A 158 -9.11 6.38 14.08
CA GLY A 158 -7.87 6.89 13.48
C GLY A 158 -8.14 8.04 12.50
N SER A 159 -9.18 7.91 11.66
CA SER A 159 -9.60 8.98 10.76
C SER A 159 -10.08 10.22 11.51
N ALA A 160 -10.88 10.03 12.58
CA ALA A 160 -11.39 11.14 13.39
C ALA A 160 -10.27 11.90 14.12
N LEU A 161 -9.26 11.20 14.65
CA LEU A 161 -8.09 11.82 15.29
C LEU A 161 -7.29 12.69 14.31
N MET A 162 -7.41 12.44 13.01
CA MET A 162 -6.79 13.23 11.94
C MET A 162 -7.69 14.34 11.41
N GLY A 163 -8.84 14.58 12.01
CA GLY A 163 -9.79 15.56 11.52
C GLY A 163 -10.59 15.11 10.29
N TYR A 164 -10.60 13.82 9.97
CA TYR A 164 -11.43 13.28 8.90
C TYR A 164 -12.72 12.68 9.45
N ARG A 165 -13.83 12.93 8.77
CA ARG A 165 -15.09 12.26 9.11
C ARG A 165 -15.02 10.79 8.70
N PRO A 166 -15.19 9.82 9.60
CA PRO A 166 -15.18 8.40 9.23
C PRO A 166 -16.19 8.04 8.13
N ARG A 167 -17.37 8.70 8.15
CA ARG A 167 -18.42 8.48 7.15
C ARG A 167 -18.09 9.09 5.77
N ALA A 168 -17.16 10.03 5.70
CA ALA A 168 -16.78 10.64 4.42
C ALA A 168 -16.04 9.65 3.52
N MET A 169 -15.33 8.66 4.08
CA MET A 169 -14.55 7.69 3.31
C MET A 169 -15.47 6.73 2.53
N TRP A 170 -16.15 5.84 3.22
CA TRP A 170 -16.97 4.77 2.61
C TRP A 170 -18.43 4.79 3.09
N GLY A 171 -18.90 5.94 3.56
CA GLY A 171 -20.26 6.09 4.09
C GLY A 171 -20.43 5.51 5.50
N ALA A 172 -21.68 5.35 5.91
CA ALA A 172 -22.01 4.72 7.18
C ALA A 172 -21.59 3.25 7.19
N TRP A 173 -21.08 2.78 8.33
CA TRP A 173 -20.83 1.37 8.55
C TRP A 173 -22.06 0.69 9.17
N PRO A 174 -22.42 -0.56 8.74
CA PRO A 174 -21.87 -1.25 7.58
C PRO A 174 -22.53 -0.80 6.26
N SER A 175 -21.74 -0.75 5.18
CA SER A 175 -22.26 -0.44 3.85
C SER A 175 -21.61 -1.32 2.77
N SER A 176 -22.15 -1.25 1.55
CA SER A 176 -21.56 -1.93 0.38
C SER A 176 -20.16 -1.41 0.06
N GLN A 177 -19.88 -0.12 0.31
CA GLN A 177 -18.58 0.48 0.10
C GLN A 177 -17.53 -0.07 1.08
N TRP A 178 -17.87 -0.24 2.35
CA TRP A 178 -16.98 -0.91 3.31
C TRP A 178 -16.61 -2.33 2.85
N LYS A 179 -17.61 -3.10 2.40
CA LYS A 179 -17.40 -4.45 1.88
C LYS A 179 -16.58 -4.46 0.60
N ALA A 180 -16.79 -3.49 -0.30
CA ALA A 180 -16.04 -3.39 -1.56
C ALA A 180 -14.55 -3.05 -1.36
N HIS A 181 -14.20 -2.44 -0.22
CA HIS A 181 -12.83 -2.07 0.13
C HIS A 181 -12.19 -3.02 1.15
N ASP A 182 -12.82 -4.14 1.47
CA ASP A 182 -12.32 -5.12 2.44
C ASP A 182 -11.56 -6.25 1.73
N PRO A 183 -10.23 -6.35 1.88
CA PRO A 183 -9.44 -7.41 1.27
C PRO A 183 -9.93 -8.83 1.61
N ALA A 184 -10.36 -9.07 2.85
CA ALA A 184 -10.81 -10.38 3.30
C ALA A 184 -12.11 -10.83 2.65
N LEU A 185 -13.00 -9.90 2.33
CA LEU A 185 -14.24 -10.21 1.62
C LEU A 185 -14.05 -10.36 0.10
N ASN A 186 -12.92 -9.90 -0.43
CA ASN A 186 -12.65 -9.85 -1.86
C ASN A 186 -11.45 -10.71 -2.29
N ILE A 187 -11.06 -11.72 -1.52
CA ILE A 187 -9.90 -12.59 -1.79
C ILE A 187 -9.91 -13.14 -3.22
N ARG A 188 -11.08 -13.47 -3.77
CA ARG A 188 -11.22 -14.03 -5.13
C ARG A 188 -10.87 -13.04 -6.26
N ARG A 189 -10.72 -11.76 -5.96
CA ARG A 189 -10.38 -10.73 -6.96
C ARG A 189 -8.88 -10.60 -7.22
N TYR A 190 -8.04 -11.17 -6.36
CA TYR A 190 -6.59 -11.14 -6.58
C TYR A 190 -6.19 -12.18 -7.61
N THR A 191 -5.76 -11.73 -8.79
CA THR A 191 -5.32 -12.58 -9.91
C THR A 191 -3.81 -12.58 -10.08
N MET A 192 -3.10 -11.79 -9.26
CA MET A 192 -1.64 -11.66 -9.23
C MET A 192 -1.08 -12.27 -7.95
N PRO A 193 0.21 -12.61 -7.91
CA PRO A 193 0.91 -12.98 -6.67
C PRO A 193 0.85 -11.86 -5.63
N VAL A 194 0.53 -12.23 -4.39
CA VAL A 194 0.43 -11.36 -3.22
C VAL A 194 1.31 -11.91 -2.11
N ARG A 195 2.30 -11.14 -1.68
CA ARG A 195 3.09 -11.41 -0.49
C ARG A 195 2.56 -10.55 0.65
N VAL A 196 2.28 -11.17 1.78
CA VAL A 196 1.80 -10.50 2.99
C VAL A 196 2.78 -10.76 4.12
N SER A 197 3.25 -9.72 4.77
CA SER A 197 4.17 -9.87 5.91
C SER A 197 3.78 -9.00 7.09
N CYS A 198 4.12 -9.47 8.30
CA CYS A 198 4.02 -8.70 9.54
C CYS A 198 5.03 -9.20 10.57
N GLY A 199 5.36 -8.36 11.52
CA GLY A 199 6.11 -8.70 12.72
C GLY A 199 5.19 -9.20 13.85
N SER A 200 5.73 -9.26 15.06
CA SER A 200 5.00 -9.70 16.27
C SER A 200 4.86 -8.59 17.33
N GLY A 201 5.40 -7.41 17.07
CA GLY A 201 5.55 -6.34 18.06
C GLY A 201 6.83 -6.42 18.87
N LYS A 202 7.60 -7.53 18.77
CA LYS A 202 8.87 -7.68 19.52
C LYS A 202 10.00 -6.96 18.79
N THR A 203 11.00 -6.53 19.55
CA THR A 203 12.21 -5.87 19.03
C THR A 203 12.94 -6.77 18.04
N LEU A 204 13.25 -6.23 16.86
CA LEU A 204 14.02 -6.93 15.82
C LEU A 204 15.53 -6.75 16.02
N THR A 205 15.95 -5.53 16.31
CA THR A 205 17.33 -5.10 16.51
C THR A 205 17.42 -4.37 17.84
N GLY A 206 18.59 -4.20 18.44
CA GLY A 206 18.78 -3.61 19.77
C GLY A 206 18.20 -2.20 20.01
N VAL A 207 17.38 -1.68 19.08
CA VAL A 207 16.63 -0.43 19.26
C VAL A 207 15.20 -0.78 19.71
N GLU A 208 14.86 -0.34 20.91
CA GLU A 208 13.52 -0.55 21.46
C GLU A 208 12.47 0.23 20.65
N PRO A 209 11.40 -0.44 20.17
CA PRO A 209 10.33 0.24 19.46
C PRO A 209 9.48 1.09 20.42
N SER A 210 8.88 2.16 19.90
CA SER A 210 7.91 2.93 20.68
C SER A 210 6.70 2.07 21.08
N PRO A 211 6.00 2.40 22.19
CA PRO A 211 4.77 1.69 22.56
C PRO A 211 3.71 1.66 21.45
N PHE A 212 3.63 2.74 20.68
CA PHE A 212 2.75 2.81 19.49
C PHE A 212 3.16 1.77 18.43
N ALA A 213 4.45 1.68 18.12
CA ALA A 213 4.95 0.72 17.11
C ALA A 213 4.72 -0.74 17.56
N VAL A 214 4.84 -1.03 18.85
CA VAL A 214 4.52 -2.35 19.39
C VAL A 214 3.03 -2.65 19.23
N THR A 215 2.17 -1.75 19.71
CA THR A 215 0.71 -1.95 19.69
C THR A 215 0.16 -2.05 18.28
N ALA A 216 0.62 -1.20 17.37
CA ALA A 216 0.20 -1.22 15.97
C ALA A 216 0.61 -2.53 15.27
N GLU A 217 1.83 -3.04 15.54
CA GLU A 217 2.26 -4.29 14.94
C GLU A 217 1.53 -5.51 15.52
N VAL A 218 1.26 -5.54 16.82
CA VAL A 218 0.43 -6.60 17.44
C VAL A 218 -0.97 -6.62 16.83
N ALA A 219 -1.57 -5.47 16.56
CA ALA A 219 -2.86 -5.36 15.89
C ALA A 219 -2.79 -5.85 14.44
N SER A 220 -1.76 -5.43 13.69
CA SER A 220 -1.51 -5.90 12.32
C SER A 220 -1.26 -7.41 12.28
N HIS A 221 -0.44 -7.94 13.19
CA HIS A 221 -0.19 -9.36 13.33
C HIS A 221 -1.49 -10.16 13.51
N SER A 222 -2.31 -9.75 14.48
CA SER A 222 -3.59 -10.42 14.75
C SER A 222 -4.51 -10.40 13.52
N ASN A 223 -4.57 -9.25 12.84
CA ASN A 223 -5.36 -9.10 11.61
C ASN A 223 -4.81 -9.96 10.47
N THR A 224 -3.48 -10.02 10.30
CA THR A 224 -2.80 -10.85 9.30
C THR A 224 -3.06 -12.33 9.54
N VAL A 225 -3.03 -12.81 10.80
CA VAL A 225 -3.35 -14.21 11.14
C VAL A 225 -4.78 -14.57 10.75
N VAL A 226 -5.74 -13.68 11.03
CA VAL A 226 -7.14 -13.88 10.62
C VAL A 226 -7.26 -13.92 9.10
N PHE A 227 -6.65 -12.97 8.42
CA PHE A 227 -6.67 -12.90 6.96
C PHE A 227 -6.05 -14.15 6.32
N LYS A 228 -4.89 -14.61 6.83
CA LYS A 228 -4.23 -15.85 6.38
C LYS A 228 -5.18 -17.03 6.44
N LYS A 229 -5.89 -17.24 7.57
CA LYS A 229 -6.88 -18.32 7.72
C LYS A 229 -7.98 -18.24 6.68
N LEU A 230 -8.50 -17.04 6.38
CA LEU A 230 -9.53 -16.84 5.35
C LEU A 230 -9.00 -17.17 3.96
N VAL A 231 -7.77 -16.76 3.65
CA VAL A 231 -7.11 -17.08 2.37
C VAL A 231 -6.89 -18.58 2.22
N GLU A 232 -6.44 -19.29 3.26
CA GLU A 232 -6.20 -20.75 3.23
C GLU A 232 -7.45 -21.55 2.88
N HIS A 233 -8.63 -21.02 3.23
CA HIS A 233 -9.94 -21.63 2.89
C HIS A 233 -10.52 -21.12 1.55
N SER A 234 -9.79 -20.23 0.84
CA SER A 234 -10.21 -19.68 -0.45
C SER A 234 -9.66 -20.49 -1.62
N SER A 235 -10.38 -20.47 -2.74
CA SER A 235 -9.89 -21.00 -4.03
C SER A 235 -8.66 -20.26 -4.56
N ASN A 236 -8.42 -19.01 -4.12
CA ASN A 236 -7.31 -18.18 -4.56
C ASN A 236 -6.07 -18.29 -3.67
N ARG A 237 -6.01 -19.24 -2.74
CA ARG A 237 -4.88 -19.41 -1.81
C ARG A 237 -3.51 -19.48 -2.49
N SER A 238 -3.43 -20.02 -3.71
CA SER A 238 -2.18 -20.15 -4.46
C SER A 238 -1.55 -18.82 -4.88
N HIS A 239 -2.32 -17.73 -4.90
CA HIS A 239 -1.79 -16.40 -5.18
C HIS A 239 -1.11 -15.77 -3.97
N PHE A 240 -1.31 -16.30 -2.76
CA PHE A 240 -0.85 -15.67 -1.52
C PHE A 240 0.31 -16.39 -0.88
N THR A 241 1.30 -15.62 -0.45
CA THR A 241 2.39 -16.06 0.43
C THR A 241 2.39 -15.22 1.70
N PHE A 242 2.56 -15.86 2.84
CA PHE A 242 2.57 -15.18 4.14
C PHE A 242 3.90 -15.36 4.86
N ARG A 243 4.45 -14.25 5.36
CA ARG A 243 5.58 -14.24 6.27
C ARG A 243 5.18 -13.54 7.57
N ILE A 244 4.83 -14.32 8.57
CA ILE A 244 4.56 -13.86 9.94
C ILE A 244 5.83 -14.04 10.75
N ALA A 245 6.53 -12.92 11.04
CA ALA A 245 7.82 -12.95 11.69
C ALA A 245 7.69 -13.03 13.21
N GLU A 246 8.59 -13.78 13.87
CA GLU A 246 8.66 -13.89 15.33
C GLU A 246 9.07 -12.59 16.02
N LYS A 247 9.74 -11.70 15.28
CA LYS A 247 10.20 -10.39 15.71
C LYS A 247 9.86 -9.33 14.65
N GLY A 248 9.82 -8.09 15.06
CA GLY A 248 9.51 -6.94 14.23
C GLY A 248 8.39 -6.13 14.84
N ALA A 249 8.56 -4.83 14.87
CA ALA A 249 7.58 -3.84 15.31
C ALA A 249 7.14 -2.97 14.13
N HIS A 250 6.13 -2.15 14.32
CA HIS A 250 5.57 -1.27 13.28
C HIS A 250 6.51 -0.08 12.99
N ASN A 251 7.65 -0.37 12.39
CA ASN A 251 8.70 0.61 12.13
C ASN A 251 9.54 0.26 10.88
N TRP A 252 10.28 1.25 10.41
CA TRP A 252 11.12 1.11 9.22
C TRP A 252 12.20 0.05 9.35
N ALA A 253 12.74 -0.21 10.54
CA ALA A 253 13.74 -1.25 10.75
C ALA A 253 13.20 -2.63 10.38
N PHE A 254 11.97 -2.95 10.76
CA PHE A 254 11.30 -4.19 10.37
C PHE A 254 11.00 -4.23 8.88
N TRP A 255 10.40 -3.16 8.33
CA TRP A 255 9.97 -3.14 6.93
C TRP A 255 11.15 -3.24 5.96
N PHE A 256 12.29 -2.60 6.27
CA PHE A 256 13.49 -2.72 5.44
C PHE A 256 14.16 -4.09 5.57
N ASP A 257 14.19 -4.70 6.77
CA ASP A 257 14.64 -6.09 6.90
C ASP A 257 13.74 -7.01 6.07
N ASP A 258 12.43 -6.86 6.15
CA ASP A 258 11.47 -7.67 5.41
C ASP A 258 11.60 -7.49 3.89
N LEU A 259 11.69 -6.25 3.44
CA LEU A 259 11.80 -5.91 2.02
C LEU A 259 13.12 -6.43 1.43
N TYR A 260 14.28 -6.05 2.02
CA TYR A 260 15.57 -6.29 1.38
C TYR A 260 16.25 -7.60 1.78
N ARG A 261 16.01 -8.11 2.99
CA ARG A 261 16.71 -9.31 3.49
C ARG A 261 15.82 -10.55 3.55
N ARG A 262 14.50 -10.38 3.51
CA ARG A 262 13.53 -11.47 3.65
C ARG A 262 12.67 -11.71 2.40
N GLY A 263 13.08 -11.19 1.28
CA GLY A 263 12.59 -11.58 -0.03
C GLY A 263 11.52 -10.67 -0.64
N GLY A 264 11.04 -9.60 0.03
CA GLY A 264 10.06 -8.67 -0.56
C GLY A 264 10.58 -8.03 -1.85
N TYR A 265 11.80 -7.52 -1.83
CA TYR A 265 12.44 -6.93 -3.00
C TYR A 265 12.61 -7.92 -4.16
N VAL A 266 13.12 -9.12 -3.87
CA VAL A 266 13.29 -10.19 -4.86
C VAL A 266 11.93 -10.61 -5.45
N PHE A 267 10.90 -10.66 -4.61
CA PHE A 267 9.54 -10.97 -5.05
C PHE A 267 9.03 -9.95 -6.09
N LEU A 268 9.20 -8.65 -5.84
CA LEU A 268 8.81 -7.60 -6.78
C LEU A 268 9.56 -7.72 -8.12
N LEU A 269 10.90 -7.85 -8.06
CA LEU A 269 11.74 -7.94 -9.25
C LEU A 269 11.41 -9.17 -10.11
N ARG A 270 11.17 -10.33 -9.47
CA ARG A 270 10.83 -11.57 -10.17
C ARG A 270 9.51 -11.44 -10.91
N HIS A 271 8.49 -10.89 -10.29
CA HIS A 271 7.17 -10.74 -10.92
C HIS A 271 7.07 -9.59 -11.92
N LEU A 272 8.07 -8.72 -11.98
CA LEU A 272 8.28 -7.79 -13.09
C LEU A 272 9.16 -8.37 -14.22
N GLY A 273 9.68 -9.60 -14.07
CA GLY A 273 10.57 -10.22 -15.04
C GLY A 273 11.93 -9.52 -15.14
N LEU A 274 12.41 -8.92 -14.04
CA LEU A 274 13.70 -8.24 -13.95
C LEU A 274 14.80 -9.19 -13.47
N ILE A 275 14.44 -10.25 -12.81
CA ILE A 275 15.31 -11.36 -12.38
C ILE A 275 14.58 -12.70 -12.59
N ARG A 276 15.37 -13.80 -12.65
CA ARG A 276 14.85 -15.18 -12.74
C ARG A 276 14.41 -15.74 -11.40
#